data_6cbba3050628f31308a16b93d3d25fde
#
_entry.id   6cbba3050628f31308a16b93d3d25fde
#
_cell.length_a   1.000
_cell.length_b   1.000
_cell.length_c   1.000
_cell.angle_alpha   90.00
_cell.angle_beta   90.00
_cell.angle_gamma   90.00
#
_symmetry.space_group_name_H-M   'P 1'
#
loop_
_entity.id
_entity.type
_entity.pdbx_description
1 polymer ?
#
loop_
_entity_poly.entity_id
_entity_poly.type
_entity_poly.pdbx_seq_one_letter_code
_entity_poly.pdbx_strand_id
1 'polypeptide(L)'
;MREFKIEKNPNDCGILYYKNAAVFEPGVTVLIGCNGCGKTTMIKQIEKQLEKDKIPYAIYDNIRDGGHNARERAGFYGDMEFIASSICSSEGENIVMNMINMARRMGTLAKKNPEAKELWFLFDAVDSGLSIDNVLDIKEYLFKTVLDNNKDKDIYIIISANAYEMCRGEKCFDTYLCKYVNINSYEEYRDFIIKSREKKDKREEKENKKRRNRE
;
A
#
# COMPACT_ATOMS: atom_id res chain seq x y z
N MET A 1 4.20 -16.79 6.77
CA MET A 1 3.04 -16.51 5.87
C MET A 1 1.79 -16.26 6.69
N ARG A 2 0.98 -15.29 6.28
CA ARG A 2 -0.29 -14.96 6.94
C ARG A 2 -1.44 -14.84 5.95
N GLU A 3 -2.58 -15.43 6.28
CA GLU A 3 -3.82 -15.36 5.52
C GLU A 3 -4.77 -14.31 6.10
N PHE A 4 -5.39 -13.52 5.22
CA PHE A 4 -6.45 -12.56 5.54
C PHE A 4 -7.74 -12.94 4.82
N LYS A 5 -8.86 -12.81 5.51
CA LYS A 5 -10.18 -12.91 4.89
C LYS A 5 -10.44 -11.65 4.06
N ILE A 6 -10.78 -11.82 2.79
CA ILE A 6 -11.06 -10.71 1.89
C ILE A 6 -12.53 -10.73 1.51
N GLU A 7 -13.22 -9.66 1.83
CA GLU A 7 -14.59 -9.44 1.39
C GLU A 7 -14.60 -9.08 -0.10
N LYS A 8 -15.26 -9.91 -0.91
CA LYS A 8 -15.25 -9.77 -2.38
C LYS A 8 -15.95 -8.52 -2.89
N ASN A 9 -16.98 -8.09 -2.20
CA ASN A 9 -17.81 -6.95 -2.56
C ASN A 9 -17.97 -5.99 -1.37
N PRO A 10 -16.89 -5.37 -0.91
CA PRO A 10 -16.99 -4.38 0.15
C PRO A 10 -17.76 -3.16 -0.37
N ASN A 11 -18.71 -2.67 0.42
CA ASN A 11 -19.51 -1.46 0.13
C ASN A 11 -20.51 -1.58 -1.04
N ASP A 12 -20.93 -2.78 -1.43
CA ASP A 12 -21.88 -3.04 -2.53
C ASP A 12 -21.49 -2.41 -3.90
N CYS A 13 -20.21 -2.10 -4.07
CA CYS A 13 -19.69 -1.46 -5.29
C CYS A 13 -19.38 -2.43 -6.45
N GLY A 14 -19.74 -3.74 -6.28
CA GLY A 14 -19.40 -4.79 -7.24
C GLY A 14 -18.23 -5.66 -6.78
N ILE A 15 -17.94 -6.73 -7.52
CA ILE A 15 -16.91 -7.72 -7.15
C ILE A 15 -15.52 -7.15 -7.41
N LEU A 16 -14.81 -6.76 -6.35
CA LEU A 16 -13.42 -6.31 -6.42
C LEU A 16 -12.41 -7.46 -6.47
N TYR A 17 -12.71 -8.59 -5.81
CA TYR A 17 -11.77 -9.70 -5.65
C TYR A 17 -12.36 -11.03 -6.11
N TYR A 18 -11.53 -11.85 -6.73
CA TYR A 18 -11.93 -13.19 -7.17
C TYR A 18 -12.03 -14.18 -6.01
N LYS A 19 -11.09 -14.09 -5.05
CA LYS A 19 -11.03 -14.94 -3.87
C LYS A 19 -11.55 -14.21 -2.61
N ASN A 20 -11.87 -14.99 -1.58
CA ASN A 20 -12.23 -14.47 -0.24
C ASN A 20 -11.06 -14.52 0.74
N ALA A 21 -9.87 -14.83 0.26
CA ALA A 21 -8.66 -14.87 1.07
C ALA A 21 -7.46 -14.37 0.27
N ALA A 22 -6.55 -13.71 0.97
CA ALA A 22 -5.25 -13.31 0.45
C ALA A 22 -4.16 -13.78 1.41
N VAL A 23 -3.14 -14.46 0.90
CA VAL A 23 -2.00 -14.96 1.69
C VAL A 23 -0.78 -14.13 1.35
N PHE A 24 -0.15 -13.55 2.38
CA PHE A 24 1.06 -12.77 2.24
C PHE A 24 2.27 -13.47 2.86
N GLU A 25 3.41 -13.31 2.22
CA GLU A 25 4.72 -13.78 2.69
C GLU A 25 5.49 -12.62 3.33
N PRO A 26 6.41 -12.90 4.27
CA PRO A 26 7.34 -11.89 4.77
C PRO A 26 8.15 -11.24 3.64
N GLY A 27 8.55 -9.99 3.83
CA GLY A 27 9.26 -9.16 2.87
C GLY A 27 8.37 -8.10 2.24
N VAL A 28 8.84 -7.52 1.15
CA VAL A 28 8.11 -6.48 0.40
C VAL A 28 7.14 -7.13 -0.58
N THR A 29 5.88 -6.72 -0.52
CA THR A 29 4.83 -7.11 -1.47
C THR A 29 4.17 -5.88 -2.06
N VAL A 30 4.16 -5.76 -3.38
CA VAL A 30 3.51 -4.67 -4.10
C VAL A 30 2.18 -5.15 -4.67
N LEU A 31 1.09 -4.54 -4.22
CA LEU A 31 -0.26 -4.76 -4.76
C LEU A 31 -0.36 -4.10 -6.12
N ILE A 32 -0.59 -4.88 -7.16
CA ILE A 32 -0.68 -4.40 -8.54
C ILE A 32 -2.08 -4.58 -9.13
N GLY A 33 -2.42 -3.72 -10.08
CA GLY A 33 -3.71 -3.68 -10.76
C GLY A 33 -4.07 -2.27 -11.20
N CYS A 34 -5.03 -2.14 -12.09
CA CYS A 34 -5.47 -0.83 -12.58
C CYS A 34 -6.10 0.03 -11.48
N ASN A 35 -6.29 1.31 -11.75
CA ASN A 35 -7.00 2.20 -10.83
C ASN A 35 -8.42 1.71 -10.57
N GLY A 36 -8.83 1.75 -9.30
CA GLY A 36 -10.14 1.25 -8.86
C GLY A 36 -10.25 -0.28 -8.81
N CYS A 37 -9.14 -1.05 -8.91
CA CYS A 37 -9.19 -2.52 -8.75
C CYS A 37 -9.24 -2.99 -7.30
N GLY A 38 -9.21 -2.07 -6.32
CA GLY A 38 -9.37 -2.39 -4.90
C GLY A 38 -8.08 -2.45 -4.08
N LYS A 39 -6.94 -1.92 -4.55
CA LYS A 39 -5.66 -1.91 -3.79
C LYS A 39 -5.83 -1.28 -2.39
N THR A 40 -6.29 -0.04 -2.34
CA THR A 40 -6.59 0.69 -1.08
C THR A 40 -7.60 -0.06 -0.21
N THR A 41 -8.63 -0.64 -0.82
CA THR A 41 -9.65 -1.40 -0.10
C THR A 41 -9.06 -2.67 0.53
N MET A 42 -8.13 -3.34 -0.14
CA MET A 42 -7.43 -4.50 0.40
C MET A 42 -6.55 -4.10 1.60
N ILE A 43 -5.80 -3.00 1.51
CA ILE A 43 -5.00 -2.47 2.63
C ILE A 43 -5.90 -2.21 3.84
N LYS A 44 -7.05 -1.56 3.66
CA LYS A 44 -8.00 -1.30 4.76
C LYS A 44 -8.58 -2.58 5.37
N GLN A 45 -8.81 -3.61 4.57
CA GLN A 45 -9.27 -4.91 5.10
C GLN A 45 -8.17 -5.63 5.89
N ILE A 46 -6.91 -5.54 5.45
CA ILE A 46 -5.74 -6.05 6.18
C ILE A 46 -5.60 -5.28 7.51
N GLU A 47 -5.59 -3.95 7.48
CA GLU A 47 -5.50 -3.07 8.65
C GLU A 47 -6.53 -3.47 9.71
N LYS A 48 -7.81 -3.56 9.33
CA LYS A 48 -8.91 -3.93 10.23
C LYS A 48 -8.71 -5.29 10.91
N GLN A 49 -8.11 -6.26 10.20
CA GLN A 49 -7.85 -7.58 10.76
C GLN A 49 -6.63 -7.58 11.67
N LEU A 50 -5.57 -6.84 11.33
CA LEU A 50 -4.40 -6.65 12.21
C LEU A 50 -4.79 -6.00 13.53
N GLU A 51 -5.64 -4.96 13.48
CA GLU A 51 -6.18 -4.29 14.66
C GLU A 51 -6.99 -5.26 15.54
N LYS A 52 -7.92 -6.01 14.93
CA LYS A 52 -8.73 -7.02 15.63
C LYS A 52 -7.86 -8.08 16.31
N ASP A 53 -6.83 -8.55 15.62
CA ASP A 53 -5.93 -9.61 16.10
C ASP A 53 -4.82 -9.06 17.02
N LYS A 54 -4.80 -7.73 17.27
CA LYS A 54 -3.80 -7.02 18.10
C LYS A 54 -2.37 -7.24 17.62
N ILE A 55 -2.18 -7.32 16.30
CA ILE A 55 -0.85 -7.46 15.69
C ILE A 55 -0.26 -6.07 15.50
N PRO A 56 1.02 -5.85 15.88
CA PRO A 56 1.65 -4.56 15.70
C PRO A 56 1.75 -4.17 14.22
N TYR A 57 1.20 -3.01 13.87
CA TYR A 57 1.29 -2.47 12.52
C TYR A 57 1.47 -0.94 12.53
N ALA A 58 1.98 -0.42 11.43
CA ALA A 58 1.96 1.00 11.12
C ALA A 58 1.47 1.20 9.68
N ILE A 59 0.68 2.24 9.46
CA ILE A 59 0.14 2.58 8.15
C ILE A 59 0.60 3.97 7.74
N TYR A 60 0.94 4.10 6.46
CA TYR A 60 1.11 5.35 5.74
C TYR A 60 0.10 5.40 4.59
N ASP A 61 -0.74 6.43 4.59
CA ASP A 61 -1.73 6.69 3.54
C ASP A 61 -1.38 8.06 2.94
N ASN A 62 -0.94 8.09 1.68
CA ASN A 62 -0.49 9.32 1.05
C ASN A 62 -1.59 10.39 0.95
N ILE A 63 -2.85 10.01 0.84
CA ILE A 63 -3.98 10.94 0.84
C ILE A 63 -4.14 11.59 2.21
N ARG A 64 -3.99 10.82 3.28
CA ARG A 64 -4.18 11.28 4.66
C ARG A 64 -2.90 11.89 5.25
N ASP A 65 -1.75 11.31 4.97
CA ASP A 65 -0.47 11.64 5.58
C ASP A 65 0.44 12.50 4.67
N GLY A 66 0.04 12.74 3.39
CA GLY A 66 0.81 13.50 2.40
C GLY A 66 0.26 14.91 2.13
N GLY A 67 1.07 15.73 1.48
CA GLY A 67 0.66 17.01 0.92
C GLY A 67 -0.02 17.98 1.91
N HIS A 68 -1.14 18.55 1.49
CA HIS A 68 -1.91 19.55 2.27
C HIS A 68 -2.40 18.99 3.62
N ASN A 69 -2.87 17.75 3.65
CA ASN A 69 -3.39 17.13 4.87
C ASN A 69 -2.32 16.95 5.95
N ALA A 70 -1.06 16.70 5.56
CA ALA A 70 0.06 16.66 6.50
C ALA A 70 0.30 18.01 7.17
N ARG A 71 0.16 19.13 6.41
CA ARG A 71 0.29 20.50 6.94
C ARG A 71 -0.84 20.85 7.90
N GLU A 72 -2.08 20.51 7.57
CA GLU A 72 -3.22 20.73 8.47
C GLU A 72 -3.05 19.99 9.79
N ARG A 73 -2.60 18.73 9.74
CA ARG A 73 -2.33 17.94 10.95
C ARG A 73 -1.18 18.52 11.77
N ALA A 74 -0.08 18.92 11.13
CA ALA A 74 1.04 19.57 11.81
C ALA A 74 0.60 20.87 12.49
N GLY A 75 -0.27 21.66 11.82
CA GLY A 75 -0.89 22.84 12.41
C GLY A 75 -1.71 22.53 13.66
N PHE A 76 -2.51 21.47 13.62
CA PHE A 76 -3.31 21.03 14.76
C PHE A 76 -2.45 20.60 15.96
N TYR A 77 -1.29 19.98 15.71
CA TYR A 77 -0.34 19.54 16.74
C TYR A 77 0.71 20.61 17.10
N GLY A 78 0.67 21.78 16.46
CA GLY A 78 1.61 22.88 16.74
C GLY A 78 3.04 22.67 16.21
N ASP A 79 3.22 21.77 15.23
CA ASP A 79 4.52 21.52 14.60
C ASP A 79 4.82 22.60 13.55
N MET A 80 5.20 23.78 14.04
CA MET A 80 5.49 24.96 13.22
C MET A 80 6.74 24.79 12.35
N GLU A 81 7.70 23.97 12.77
CA GLU A 81 8.91 23.68 12.00
C GLU A 81 8.59 22.86 10.75
N PHE A 82 7.75 21.82 10.90
CA PHE A 82 7.25 21.04 9.77
C PHE A 82 6.44 21.93 8.81
N ILE A 83 5.56 22.79 9.32
CA ILE A 83 4.75 23.69 8.48
C ILE A 83 5.65 24.62 7.68
N ALA A 84 6.60 25.28 8.33
CA ALA A 84 7.51 26.22 7.67
C ALA A 84 8.35 25.52 6.57
N SER A 85 8.92 24.34 6.85
CA SER A 85 9.69 23.58 5.87
C SER A 85 8.82 23.09 4.72
N SER A 86 7.60 22.62 4.99
CA SER A 86 6.70 22.08 3.97
C SER A 86 6.10 23.14 3.03
N ILE A 87 6.03 24.40 3.43
CA ILE A 87 5.59 25.51 2.57
C ILE A 87 6.66 25.82 1.50
N CYS A 88 7.93 25.65 1.83
CA CYS A 88 9.05 25.93 0.93
C CYS A 88 9.45 24.71 0.08
N SER A 89 8.87 23.54 0.31
CA SER A 89 9.24 22.29 -0.33
C SER A 89 8.26 21.92 -1.45
N SER A 90 8.73 21.19 -2.45
CA SER A 90 7.87 20.57 -3.47
C SER A 90 6.99 19.48 -2.86
N GLU A 91 5.94 19.04 -3.56
CA GLU A 91 5.08 17.95 -3.12
C GLU A 91 5.88 16.65 -2.89
N GLY A 92 6.81 16.34 -3.79
CA GLY A 92 7.71 15.19 -3.67
C GLY A 92 8.60 15.25 -2.43
N GLU A 93 9.20 16.41 -2.15
CA GLU A 93 10.01 16.62 -0.93
C GLU A 93 9.18 16.46 0.35
N ASN A 94 7.94 16.96 0.37
CA ASN A 94 7.03 16.77 1.49
C ASN A 94 6.70 15.30 1.71
N ILE A 95 6.51 14.51 0.65
CA ILE A 95 6.28 13.08 0.74
C ILE A 95 7.52 12.38 1.32
N VAL A 96 8.73 12.73 0.87
CA VAL A 96 9.97 12.18 1.43
C VAL A 96 10.12 12.51 2.93
N MET A 97 9.82 13.75 3.34
CA MET A 97 9.81 14.13 4.76
C MET A 97 8.83 13.28 5.58
N ASN A 98 7.63 13.04 5.05
CA ASN A 98 6.66 12.15 5.68
C ASN A 98 7.14 10.70 5.75
N MET A 99 7.88 10.22 4.74
CA MET A 99 8.49 8.89 4.76
C MET A 99 9.57 8.76 5.84
N ILE A 100 10.37 9.80 6.08
CA ILE A 100 11.33 9.84 7.19
C ILE A 100 10.58 9.71 8.54
N ASN A 101 9.50 10.44 8.70
CA ASN A 101 8.66 10.33 9.90
C ASN A 101 8.06 8.92 10.04
N MET A 102 7.64 8.30 8.92
CA MET A 102 7.19 6.92 8.92
C MET A 102 8.31 5.95 9.34
N ALA A 103 9.54 6.14 8.84
CA ALA A 103 10.69 5.33 9.26
C ALA A 103 10.92 5.38 10.78
N ARG A 104 10.81 6.58 11.37
CA ARG A 104 10.88 6.75 12.82
C ARG A 104 9.75 6.02 13.56
N ARG A 105 8.52 6.09 13.04
CA ARG A 105 7.37 5.36 13.60
C ARG A 105 7.56 3.86 13.51
N MET A 106 8.08 3.35 12.38
CA MET A 106 8.40 1.92 12.18
C MET A 106 9.43 1.44 13.20
N GLY A 107 10.52 2.19 13.37
CA GLY A 107 11.54 1.88 14.40
C GLY A 107 10.99 1.91 15.82
N THR A 108 10.10 2.86 16.11
CA THR A 108 9.43 2.95 17.43
C THR A 108 8.49 1.76 17.65
N LEU A 109 7.74 1.34 16.62
CA LEU A 109 6.86 0.16 16.70
C LEU A 109 7.65 -1.10 17.02
N ALA A 110 8.77 -1.31 16.32
CA ALA A 110 9.65 -2.46 16.56
C ALA A 110 10.20 -2.48 17.99
N LYS A 111 10.67 -1.33 18.49
CA LYS A 111 11.19 -1.19 19.86
C LYS A 111 10.14 -1.40 20.95
N LYS A 112 8.89 -0.97 20.72
CA LYS A 112 7.77 -1.15 21.65
C LYS A 112 7.22 -2.56 21.69
N ASN A 113 7.52 -3.39 20.67
CA ASN A 113 7.02 -4.75 20.54
C ASN A 113 8.19 -5.75 20.36
N PRO A 114 9.11 -5.87 21.37
CA PRO A 114 10.28 -6.72 21.24
C PRO A 114 9.90 -8.20 21.08
N GLU A 115 8.84 -8.64 21.75
CA GLU A 115 8.36 -10.04 21.72
C GLU A 115 7.47 -10.38 20.52
N ALA A 116 7.12 -9.39 19.68
CA ALA A 116 6.29 -9.65 18.52
C ALA A 116 7.04 -10.50 17.49
N LYS A 117 6.41 -11.57 17.04
CA LYS A 117 6.96 -12.46 16.01
C LYS A 117 6.82 -11.86 14.60
N GLU A 118 5.87 -10.98 14.39
CA GLU A 118 5.59 -10.32 13.11
C GLU A 118 5.31 -8.84 13.30
N LEU A 119 5.73 -8.02 12.33
CA LEU A 119 5.43 -6.59 12.23
C LEU A 119 4.92 -6.27 10.83
N TRP A 120 3.89 -5.42 10.76
CA TRP A 120 3.25 -5.06 9.51
C TRP A 120 3.38 -3.57 9.21
N PHE A 121 3.77 -3.27 7.98
CA PHE A 121 3.90 -1.92 7.48
C PHE A 121 3.09 -1.78 6.19
N LEU A 122 2.06 -0.95 6.24
CA LEU A 122 1.10 -0.76 5.17
C LEU A 122 1.33 0.61 4.52
N PHE A 123 1.51 0.62 3.20
CA PHE A 123 1.74 1.85 2.43
C PHE A 123 0.71 1.97 1.33
N ASP A 124 -0.18 2.98 1.41
CA ASP A 124 -1.18 3.23 0.39
C ASP A 124 -0.79 4.41 -0.50
N ALA A 125 -0.74 4.18 -1.81
CA ALA A 125 -0.39 5.16 -2.84
C ALA A 125 0.94 5.89 -2.59
N VAL A 126 1.94 5.17 -2.09
CA VAL A 126 3.22 5.72 -1.66
C VAL A 126 4.01 6.41 -2.78
N ASP A 127 3.85 5.96 -4.02
CA ASP A 127 4.52 6.46 -5.21
C ASP A 127 3.83 7.68 -5.86
N SER A 128 2.67 8.09 -5.33
CA SER A 128 1.96 9.26 -5.85
C SER A 128 2.71 10.55 -5.55
N GLY A 129 3.07 11.29 -6.58
CA GLY A 129 3.83 12.54 -6.49
C GLY A 129 5.34 12.36 -6.28
N LEU A 130 5.85 11.13 -6.29
CA LEU A 130 7.29 10.85 -6.23
C LEU A 130 7.91 10.77 -7.62
N SER A 131 9.13 11.28 -7.74
CA SER A 131 10.03 11.02 -8.86
C SER A 131 10.61 9.59 -8.77
N ILE A 132 11.15 9.08 -9.87
CA ILE A 132 11.71 7.71 -9.94
C ILE A 132 12.85 7.52 -8.94
N ASP A 133 13.75 8.50 -8.81
CA ASP A 133 14.84 8.47 -7.84
C ASP A 133 14.34 8.37 -6.40
N ASN A 134 13.33 9.15 -6.01
CA ASN A 134 12.72 9.04 -4.69
C ASN A 134 12.08 7.66 -4.43
N VAL A 135 11.47 7.04 -5.44
CA VAL A 135 10.95 5.66 -5.32
C VAL A 135 12.09 4.67 -5.04
N LEU A 136 13.22 4.81 -5.75
CA LEU A 136 14.39 3.96 -5.54
C LEU A 136 15.00 4.16 -4.16
N ASP A 137 15.10 5.41 -3.70
CA ASP A 137 15.60 5.75 -2.37
C ASP A 137 14.74 5.13 -1.25
N ILE A 138 13.43 5.18 -1.37
CA ILE A 138 12.52 4.54 -0.40
C ILE A 138 12.78 3.03 -0.33
N LYS A 139 12.94 2.37 -1.46
CA LYS A 139 13.22 0.93 -1.49
C LYS A 139 14.55 0.59 -0.83
N GLU A 140 15.61 1.28 -1.22
CA GLU A 140 16.97 0.99 -0.75
C GLU A 140 17.16 1.42 0.72
N TYR A 141 16.71 2.60 1.10
CA TYR A 141 17.00 3.15 2.43
C TYR A 141 15.92 2.87 3.47
N LEU A 142 14.65 2.80 3.10
CA LEU A 142 13.60 2.54 4.06
C LEU A 142 13.29 1.05 4.18
N PHE A 143 12.88 0.40 3.10
CA PHE A 143 12.39 -0.99 3.19
C PHE A 143 13.52 -1.95 3.52
N LYS A 144 14.64 -1.86 2.84
CA LYS A 144 15.81 -2.71 3.09
C LYS A 144 16.35 -2.53 4.51
N THR A 145 16.47 -1.28 4.98
CA THR A 145 16.92 -1.00 6.36
C THR A 145 15.98 -1.61 7.40
N VAL A 146 14.66 -1.55 7.19
CA VAL A 146 13.70 -2.15 8.12
C VAL A 146 13.81 -3.66 8.13
N LEU A 147 13.97 -4.30 6.97
CA LEU A 147 14.17 -5.75 6.88
C LEU A 147 15.49 -6.17 7.55
N ASP A 148 16.58 -5.46 7.28
CA ASP A 148 17.90 -5.79 7.80
C ASP A 148 18.02 -5.62 9.32
N ASN A 149 17.32 -4.64 9.89
CA ASN A 149 17.33 -4.36 11.32
C ASN A 149 16.40 -5.26 12.15
N ASN A 150 15.55 -6.08 11.52
CA ASN A 150 14.56 -6.92 12.21
C ASN A 150 14.57 -8.37 11.69
N LYS A 151 15.76 -8.94 11.49
CA LYS A 151 15.95 -10.31 10.97
C LYS A 151 15.41 -11.41 11.87
N ASP A 152 15.17 -11.09 13.13
CA ASP A 152 14.59 -11.97 14.15
C ASP A 152 13.06 -12.07 14.07
N LYS A 153 12.41 -11.27 13.21
CA LYS A 153 10.95 -11.17 13.06
C LYS A 153 10.51 -11.37 11.63
N ASP A 154 9.27 -11.82 11.45
CA ASP A 154 8.59 -11.79 10.16
C ASP A 154 8.12 -10.36 9.86
N ILE A 155 8.82 -9.67 8.96
CA ILE A 155 8.46 -8.32 8.53
C ILE A 155 7.64 -8.38 7.25
N TYR A 156 6.46 -7.76 7.27
CA TYR A 156 5.57 -7.63 6.11
C TYR A 156 5.45 -6.16 5.72
N ILE A 157 5.85 -5.84 4.50
CA ILE A 157 5.71 -4.50 3.92
C ILE A 157 4.76 -4.63 2.74
N ILE A 158 3.52 -4.15 2.90
CA ILE A 158 2.48 -4.22 1.87
C ILE A 158 2.30 -2.83 1.27
N ILE A 159 2.47 -2.72 -0.05
CA ILE A 159 2.51 -1.45 -0.76
C ILE A 159 1.43 -1.43 -1.84
N SER A 160 0.59 -0.40 -1.87
CA SER A 160 -0.21 -0.04 -3.03
C SER A 160 0.57 0.98 -3.85
N ALA A 161 0.91 0.62 -5.09
CA ALA A 161 1.66 1.48 -5.98
C ALA A 161 1.14 1.40 -7.42
N ASN A 162 1.47 2.42 -8.24
CA ASN A 162 1.15 2.51 -9.65
C ASN A 162 2.41 2.60 -10.54
N ALA A 163 3.57 2.90 -9.96
CA ALA A 163 4.84 2.97 -10.69
C ALA A 163 5.49 1.58 -10.83
N TYR A 164 6.01 1.28 -12.02
CA TYR A 164 6.77 0.05 -12.27
C TYR A 164 8.01 -0.05 -11.39
N GLU A 165 8.69 1.05 -11.13
CA GLU A 165 9.89 1.12 -10.32
C GLU A 165 9.67 0.57 -8.91
N MET A 166 8.47 0.75 -8.35
CA MET A 166 8.09 0.14 -7.07
C MET A 166 7.99 -1.38 -7.18
N CYS A 167 7.51 -1.89 -8.32
CA CYS A 167 7.33 -3.33 -8.56
C CYS A 167 8.64 -4.05 -8.89
N ARG A 168 9.59 -3.34 -9.51
CA ARG A 168 10.84 -3.91 -10.03
C ARG A 168 11.65 -4.58 -8.91
N GLY A 169 11.88 -5.91 -9.03
CA GLY A 169 12.64 -6.69 -8.06
C GLY A 169 11.89 -7.08 -6.79
N GLU A 170 10.59 -6.72 -6.67
CA GLU A 170 9.76 -7.06 -5.52
C GLU A 170 8.72 -8.14 -5.86
N LYS A 171 8.13 -8.73 -4.82
CA LYS A 171 7.00 -9.65 -4.96
C LYS A 171 5.76 -8.88 -5.39
N CYS A 172 5.27 -9.11 -6.61
CA CYS A 172 4.06 -8.49 -7.11
C CYS A 172 2.84 -9.35 -6.79
N PHE A 173 1.76 -8.73 -6.31
CA PHE A 173 0.52 -9.41 -5.94
C PHE A 173 -0.65 -8.88 -6.77
N ASP A 174 -1.24 -9.74 -7.61
CA ASP A 174 -2.48 -9.42 -8.34
C ASP A 174 -3.62 -9.23 -7.36
N THR A 175 -4.02 -7.99 -7.16
CA THR A 175 -5.07 -7.61 -6.21
C THR A 175 -6.41 -8.29 -6.53
N TYR A 176 -6.76 -8.44 -7.81
CA TYR A 176 -8.01 -9.09 -8.19
C TYR A 176 -8.00 -10.60 -7.97
N LEU A 177 -6.95 -11.28 -8.44
CA LEU A 177 -6.86 -12.74 -8.31
C LEU A 177 -6.42 -13.20 -6.92
N CYS A 178 -6.01 -12.28 -6.04
CA CYS A 178 -5.45 -12.55 -4.72
C CYS A 178 -4.34 -13.61 -4.79
N LYS A 179 -3.31 -13.36 -5.63
CA LYS A 179 -2.16 -14.25 -5.80
C LYS A 179 -0.91 -13.51 -6.26
N TYR A 180 0.24 -14.05 -5.95
CA TYR A 180 1.51 -13.56 -6.49
C TYR A 180 1.61 -13.79 -8.00
N VAL A 181 2.25 -12.86 -8.68
CA VAL A 181 2.55 -12.90 -10.12
C VAL A 181 3.96 -12.39 -10.35
N ASN A 182 4.61 -12.90 -11.38
CA ASN A 182 5.94 -12.44 -11.78
C ASN A 182 5.78 -11.29 -12.79
N ILE A 183 6.51 -10.22 -12.57
CA ILE A 183 6.62 -9.06 -13.46
C ILE A 183 8.10 -8.78 -13.63
N ASN A 184 8.65 -9.12 -14.81
CA ASN A 184 10.10 -9.07 -15.05
C ASN A 184 10.52 -7.85 -15.87
N SER A 185 9.58 -7.19 -16.56
CA SER A 185 9.86 -6.00 -17.38
C SER A 185 8.76 -4.96 -17.29
N TYR A 186 9.08 -3.74 -17.74
CA TYR A 186 8.09 -2.67 -17.86
C TYR A 186 6.96 -3.04 -18.83
N GLU A 187 7.27 -3.72 -19.93
CA GLU A 187 6.29 -4.15 -20.91
C GLU A 187 5.30 -5.15 -20.31
N GLU A 188 5.78 -6.12 -19.54
CA GLU A 188 4.93 -7.07 -18.82
C GLU A 188 4.02 -6.35 -17.81
N TYR A 189 4.58 -5.39 -17.06
CA TYR A 189 3.81 -4.58 -16.13
C TYR A 189 2.71 -3.78 -16.85
N ARG A 190 3.07 -3.06 -17.91
CA ARG A 190 2.14 -2.28 -18.73
C ARG A 190 1.00 -3.15 -19.26
N ASP A 191 1.34 -4.31 -19.85
CA ASP A 191 0.36 -5.24 -20.39
C ASP A 191 -0.56 -5.82 -19.31
N PHE A 192 0.00 -6.10 -18.13
CA PHE A 192 -0.77 -6.53 -16.97
C PHE A 192 -1.79 -5.46 -16.55
N ILE A 193 -1.39 -4.19 -16.47
CA ILE A 193 -2.27 -3.09 -16.07
C ILE A 193 -3.39 -2.88 -17.10
N ILE A 194 -3.08 -2.94 -18.41
CA ILE A 194 -4.07 -2.82 -19.48
C ILE A 194 -5.10 -3.97 -19.39
N LYS A 195 -4.63 -5.22 -19.29
CA LYS A 195 -5.50 -6.40 -19.14
C LYS A 195 -6.33 -6.35 -17.84
N SER A 196 -5.77 -5.82 -16.76
CA SER A 196 -6.48 -5.61 -15.49
C SER A 196 -7.65 -4.63 -15.69
N ARG A 197 -7.44 -3.54 -16.43
CA ARG A 197 -8.47 -2.55 -16.75
C ARG A 197 -9.59 -3.14 -17.60
N GLU A 198 -9.26 -3.81 -18.69
CA GLU A 198 -10.25 -4.46 -19.54
C GLU A 198 -11.13 -5.47 -18.79
N LYS A 199 -10.52 -6.25 -17.91
CA LYS A 199 -11.25 -7.22 -17.07
C LYS A 199 -12.18 -6.50 -16.08
N LYS A 200 -11.73 -5.39 -15.49
CA LYS A 200 -12.55 -4.57 -14.60
C LYS A 200 -13.76 -4.01 -15.35
N ASP A 201 -13.54 -3.36 -16.50
CA ASP A 201 -14.60 -2.71 -17.29
C ASP A 201 -15.66 -3.75 -17.74
N LYS A 202 -15.24 -4.93 -18.20
CA LYS A 202 -16.15 -6.05 -18.56
C LYS A 202 -17.00 -6.54 -17.37
N ARG A 203 -16.47 -6.51 -16.15
CA ARG A 203 -17.22 -6.89 -14.94
C ARG A 203 -18.26 -5.84 -14.59
N GLU A 204 -17.87 -4.56 -14.58
CA GLU A 204 -18.77 -3.44 -14.31
C GLU A 204 -19.94 -3.40 -15.28
N GLU A 205 -19.69 -3.63 -16.58
CA GLU A 205 -20.75 -3.74 -17.59
C GLU A 205 -21.74 -4.88 -17.29
N LYS A 206 -21.22 -6.06 -16.92
CA LYS A 206 -22.06 -7.21 -16.56
C LYS A 206 -22.93 -6.95 -15.32
N GLU A 207 -22.37 -6.29 -14.32
CA GLU A 207 -23.10 -5.94 -13.10
C GLU A 207 -24.15 -4.88 -13.36
N ASN A 208 -23.83 -3.85 -14.12
CA ASN A 208 -24.78 -2.82 -14.53
C ASN A 208 -25.96 -3.39 -15.34
N LYS A 209 -25.71 -4.36 -16.24
CA LYS A 209 -26.78 -5.07 -16.95
C LYS A 209 -27.67 -5.87 -16.01
N LYS A 210 -27.08 -6.54 -14.99
CA LYS A 210 -27.86 -7.29 -14.00
C LYS A 210 -28.71 -6.39 -13.10
N ARG A 211 -28.24 -5.19 -12.75
CA ARG A 211 -29.01 -4.22 -11.97
C ARG A 211 -30.21 -3.71 -12.74
N ARG A 212 -30.01 -3.27 -14.00
CA ARG A 212 -31.09 -2.79 -14.90
C ARG A 212 -32.18 -3.85 -15.17
N ASN A 213 -31.84 -5.13 -15.12
CA ASN A 213 -32.81 -6.22 -15.32
C ASN A 213 -33.57 -6.60 -14.03
N ARG A 214 -33.27 -5.99 -12.89
CA ARG A 214 -33.95 -6.20 -11.60
C ARG A 214 -34.87 -5.04 -11.21
N GLU A 215 -34.72 -3.91 -11.85
CA GLU A 215 -35.63 -2.76 -11.84
C GLU A 215 -36.77 -2.94 -12.87
#